data_d43b2f78b2695ae7904f980903fcbaf7
#
_entry.id   d43b2f78b2695ae7904f980903fcbaf7
#
_cell.length_a   1.000
_cell.length_b   1.000
_cell.length_c   1.000
_cell.angle_alpha   90.00
_cell.angle_beta   90.00
_cell.angle_gamma   90.00
#
_symmetry.space_group_name_H-M   'P 1'
#
loop_
_entity.id
_entity.type
_entity.pdbx_description
1 polymer ?
#
loop_
_entity_poly.entity_id
_entity_poly.type
_entity_poly.pdbx_seq_one_letter_code
_entity_poly.pdbx_strand_id
1 'polypeptide(L)'
;MKNFEPFRIVVLFVSFVCFPLFADAVEPLTKPVKAIVLPDGALHPDGMTVNPKTGEIILAVPVIGDKGNAWLLKIDAEDNVSNYFELPAHPETGRVTPLGISFGPDGNLYVADSQCLGGNPNHKSRLLRVVHEEGKPVRTEILVTGITQANGLEIFGDKIYVAETQIDPMIVEMPMTSGVFCFDLAEFKSELQAVRRGRYRTHAPGPPPVLHVLPYQKDPHFIFSFQTTDADRNGQQKVGANGIGLSKEGLLYVANFGDKKIIEVKLAKDGKTVISNRDVNDGKGPNESVDGLKVCPKGYIFFADYVGNAVCVTNPANGKTVLIAKNPTNPNSEAKNAGALDRCSEVCLRGTKLYVANIDLEDNNAPHTVSVIDLSGIDFDALLK
;
A
#
# COMPACT_ATOMS: atom_id res chain seq x y z
N MET A 1 -19.81 78.85 38.39
CA MET A 1 -20.28 77.47 38.37
C MET A 1 -20.63 77.12 36.92
N LYS A 2 -19.74 76.32 36.23
CA LYS A 2 -19.98 75.91 34.84
C LYS A 2 -20.56 74.48 34.86
N ASN A 3 -21.74 74.33 34.27
CA ASN A 3 -22.36 72.99 34.14
C ASN A 3 -21.66 72.15 33.15
N PHE A 4 -21.23 70.92 33.57
CA PHE A 4 -20.73 69.86 32.70
C PHE A 4 -21.92 68.98 32.31
N GLU A 5 -22.21 68.88 31.01
CA GLU A 5 -23.15 67.88 30.44
C GLU A 5 -22.37 66.55 30.22
N PRO A 6 -22.94 65.40 30.54
CA PRO A 6 -22.30 64.12 30.30
C PRO A 6 -22.48 63.69 28.85
N PHE A 7 -21.32 63.37 28.18
CA PHE A 7 -21.25 62.70 26.88
C PHE A 7 -21.85 61.28 26.99
N ARG A 8 -22.94 61.00 26.26
CA ARG A 8 -23.45 59.64 26.09
C ARG A 8 -22.68 58.97 24.96
N ILE A 9 -21.84 57.96 25.28
CA ILE A 9 -21.22 57.07 24.33
C ILE A 9 -22.27 56.01 23.94
N VAL A 10 -22.72 56.03 22.69
CA VAL A 10 -23.54 54.97 22.10
C VAL A 10 -22.59 53.90 21.56
N VAL A 11 -22.48 52.77 22.24
CA VAL A 11 -21.76 51.60 21.77
C VAL A 11 -22.67 50.80 20.85
N LEU A 12 -22.42 50.89 19.54
CA LEU A 12 -23.09 50.06 18.55
C LEU A 12 -22.45 48.62 18.62
N PHE A 13 -23.21 47.68 19.15
CA PHE A 13 -22.85 46.26 19.03
C PHE A 13 -23.19 45.80 17.61
N VAL A 14 -22.17 45.68 16.74
CA VAL A 14 -22.31 44.96 15.49
C VAL A 14 -22.12 43.47 15.79
N SER A 15 -23.23 42.75 15.88
CA SER A 15 -23.20 41.28 15.99
C SER A 15 -22.78 40.72 14.63
N PHE A 16 -21.50 40.30 14.51
CA PHE A 16 -21.05 39.45 13.43
C PHE A 16 -21.71 38.08 13.63
N VAL A 17 -22.75 37.81 12.87
CA VAL A 17 -23.26 36.45 12.70
C VAL A 17 -22.26 35.72 11.79
N CYS A 18 -21.32 35.01 12.41
CA CYS A 18 -20.45 34.10 11.70
C CYS A 18 -21.31 32.89 11.28
N PHE A 19 -21.77 32.87 10.04
CA PHE A 19 -22.29 31.65 9.45
C PHE A 19 -21.10 30.69 9.29
N PRO A 20 -21.12 29.50 9.91
CA PRO A 20 -20.14 28.49 9.58
C PRO A 20 -20.35 28.18 8.10
N LEU A 21 -19.35 28.44 7.28
CA LEU A 21 -19.23 27.84 5.95
C LEU A 21 -19.06 26.33 6.19
N PHE A 22 -20.17 25.59 6.21
CA PHE A 22 -20.14 24.17 6.04
C PHE A 22 -19.62 23.94 4.63
N ALA A 23 -18.36 23.55 4.48
CA ALA A 23 -17.91 22.94 3.26
C ALA A 23 -18.85 21.75 3.03
N ASP A 24 -19.56 21.73 1.91
CA ASP A 24 -20.42 20.61 1.56
C ASP A 24 -19.57 19.34 1.63
N ALA A 25 -19.97 18.41 2.49
CA ALA A 25 -19.29 17.13 2.61
C ALA A 25 -19.37 16.45 1.24
N VAL A 26 -18.22 16.08 0.69
CA VAL A 26 -18.17 15.35 -0.58
C VAL A 26 -18.82 13.99 -0.36
N GLU A 27 -19.99 13.78 -0.98
CA GLU A 27 -20.70 12.51 -0.88
C GLU A 27 -19.98 11.42 -1.69
N PRO A 28 -19.85 10.20 -1.14
CA PRO A 28 -19.27 9.09 -1.87
C PRO A 28 -20.19 8.61 -3.01
N LEU A 29 -19.59 8.13 -4.11
CA LEU A 29 -20.33 7.65 -5.29
C LEU A 29 -21.18 6.42 -4.99
N THR A 30 -20.71 5.56 -4.12
CA THR A 30 -21.34 4.28 -3.78
C THR A 30 -20.93 3.84 -2.37
N LYS A 31 -21.32 2.64 -2.01
CA LYS A 31 -20.94 1.98 -0.75
C LYS A 31 -20.53 0.54 -1.02
N PRO A 32 -19.78 -0.11 -0.13
CA PRO A 32 -19.53 -1.54 -0.23
C PRO A 32 -20.83 -2.33 -0.28
N VAL A 33 -20.84 -3.41 -1.06
CA VAL A 33 -22.02 -4.25 -1.29
C VAL A 33 -21.95 -5.60 -0.58
N LYS A 34 -20.73 -5.97 -0.11
CA LYS A 34 -20.47 -7.28 0.49
C LYS A 34 -19.22 -7.22 1.37
N ALA A 35 -19.22 -8.00 2.47
CA ALA A 35 -18.03 -8.38 3.20
C ALA A 35 -17.59 -9.79 2.82
N ILE A 36 -16.28 -10.00 2.73
CA ILE A 36 -15.65 -11.32 2.76
C ILE A 36 -15.05 -11.46 4.13
N VAL A 37 -15.66 -12.27 4.99
CA VAL A 37 -15.18 -12.51 6.34
C VAL A 37 -13.97 -13.45 6.28
N LEU A 38 -12.89 -13.05 6.93
CA LEU A 38 -11.64 -13.81 6.97
C LEU A 38 -11.69 -14.86 8.10
N PRO A 39 -10.91 -15.94 7.97
CA PRO A 39 -10.79 -16.95 9.03
C PRO A 39 -10.27 -16.34 10.33
N ASP A 40 -10.61 -16.98 11.45
CA ASP A 40 -10.06 -16.64 12.76
C ASP A 40 -8.53 -16.63 12.72
N GLY A 41 -7.93 -15.59 13.29
CA GLY A 41 -6.47 -15.38 13.28
C GLY A 41 -5.93 -14.61 12.06
N ALA A 42 -6.74 -14.32 11.05
CA ALA A 42 -6.39 -13.42 9.96
C ALA A 42 -6.73 -11.97 10.34
N LEU A 43 -5.92 -11.37 11.22
CA LEU A 43 -6.29 -10.15 11.95
C LEU A 43 -6.13 -8.87 11.11
N HIS A 44 -5.06 -8.75 10.35
CA HIS A 44 -4.63 -7.50 9.72
C HIS A 44 -4.42 -7.69 8.20
N PRO A 45 -5.49 -7.94 7.39
CA PRO A 45 -5.31 -8.11 5.96
C PRO A 45 -4.74 -6.83 5.33
N ASP A 46 -3.76 -7.00 4.41
CA ASP A 46 -3.10 -5.88 3.76
C ASP A 46 -2.93 -6.14 2.26
N GLY A 47 -1.71 -6.33 1.75
CA GLY A 47 -1.42 -6.40 0.34
C GLY A 47 -2.26 -7.41 -0.45
N MET A 48 -2.75 -7.00 -1.61
CA MET A 48 -3.54 -7.85 -2.51
C MET A 48 -3.02 -7.82 -3.94
N THR A 49 -3.07 -8.95 -4.61
CA THR A 49 -2.78 -9.06 -6.05
C THR A 49 -3.64 -10.13 -6.71
N VAL A 50 -3.96 -9.95 -7.98
CA VAL A 50 -4.66 -10.98 -8.78
C VAL A 50 -3.62 -11.94 -9.37
N ASN A 51 -3.81 -13.22 -9.17
CA ASN A 51 -3.04 -14.24 -9.86
C ASN A 51 -3.35 -14.19 -11.37
N PRO A 52 -2.39 -13.87 -12.24
CA PRO A 52 -2.66 -13.66 -13.66
C PRO A 52 -3.05 -14.94 -14.41
N LYS A 53 -2.83 -16.11 -13.81
CA LYS A 53 -3.18 -17.41 -14.41
C LYS A 53 -4.56 -17.91 -13.99
N THR A 54 -4.94 -17.69 -12.73
CA THR A 54 -6.18 -18.25 -12.17
C THR A 54 -7.28 -17.22 -11.97
N GLY A 55 -6.94 -15.92 -11.89
CA GLY A 55 -7.88 -14.85 -11.56
C GLY A 55 -8.23 -14.77 -10.06
N GLU A 56 -7.67 -15.67 -9.24
CA GLU A 56 -7.83 -15.61 -7.78
C GLU A 56 -7.09 -14.39 -7.22
N ILE A 57 -7.64 -13.77 -6.18
CA ILE A 57 -6.92 -12.73 -5.43
C ILE A 57 -6.10 -13.42 -4.35
N ILE A 58 -4.82 -13.07 -4.25
CA ILE A 58 -3.97 -13.44 -3.14
C ILE A 58 -3.93 -12.26 -2.18
N LEU A 59 -4.11 -12.55 -0.89
CA LEU A 59 -4.18 -11.60 0.21
C LEU A 59 -3.08 -11.89 1.23
N ALA A 60 -2.28 -10.90 1.55
CA ALA A 60 -1.29 -10.97 2.62
C ALA A 60 -1.94 -10.69 3.98
N VAL A 61 -1.58 -11.50 4.98
CA VAL A 61 -2.03 -11.30 6.36
C VAL A 61 -0.80 -11.19 7.27
N PRO A 62 -0.35 -9.98 7.56
CA PRO A 62 0.83 -9.74 8.39
C PRO A 62 0.63 -10.17 9.86
N VAL A 63 1.71 -10.66 10.48
CA VAL A 63 1.77 -10.91 11.92
C VAL A 63 2.29 -9.66 12.61
N ILE A 64 1.39 -8.92 13.27
CA ILE A 64 1.68 -7.66 13.97
C ILE A 64 1.49 -7.87 15.47
N GLY A 65 2.48 -7.44 16.27
CA GLY A 65 2.43 -7.59 17.73
C GLY A 65 2.89 -8.95 18.26
N ASP A 66 2.62 -10.03 17.55
CA ASP A 66 2.96 -11.41 17.94
C ASP A 66 4.17 -11.98 17.20
N LYS A 67 4.52 -13.24 17.49
CA LYS A 67 5.50 -14.02 16.75
C LYS A 67 4.80 -15.14 16.01
N GLY A 68 5.37 -15.54 14.88
CA GLY A 68 4.87 -16.65 14.10
C GLY A 68 5.04 -16.48 12.60
N ASN A 69 4.63 -17.52 11.88
CA ASN A 69 4.47 -17.53 10.44
C ASN A 69 3.22 -16.73 10.04
N ALA A 70 3.20 -16.21 8.82
CA ALA A 70 2.03 -15.51 8.28
C ALA A 70 1.39 -16.33 7.15
N TRP A 71 0.07 -16.27 7.06
CA TRP A 71 -0.65 -16.87 5.95
C TRP A 71 -0.83 -15.87 4.81
N LEU A 72 -0.55 -16.34 3.60
CA LEU A 72 -1.16 -15.80 2.40
C LEU A 72 -2.49 -16.55 2.21
N LEU A 73 -3.57 -15.80 2.08
CA LEU A 73 -4.89 -16.35 1.77
C LEU A 73 -5.18 -16.19 0.28
N LYS A 74 -6.15 -16.95 -0.22
CA LYS A 74 -6.70 -16.73 -1.55
C LYS A 74 -8.20 -16.53 -1.52
N ILE A 75 -8.70 -15.70 -2.40
CA ILE A 75 -10.12 -15.42 -2.63
C ILE A 75 -10.45 -15.88 -4.06
N ASP A 76 -11.26 -16.89 -4.18
CA ASP A 76 -11.66 -17.47 -5.47
C ASP A 76 -12.68 -16.61 -6.24
N ALA A 77 -13.18 -17.11 -7.36
CA ALA A 77 -14.12 -16.40 -8.22
C ALA A 77 -15.49 -16.19 -7.56
N GLU A 78 -15.87 -17.07 -6.65
CA GLU A 78 -17.09 -17.05 -5.86
C GLU A 78 -16.96 -16.26 -4.55
N ASP A 79 -15.79 -15.64 -4.32
CA ASP A 79 -15.41 -14.90 -3.13
C ASP A 79 -15.25 -15.79 -1.87
N ASN A 80 -14.95 -17.10 -2.01
CA ASN A 80 -14.61 -17.96 -0.89
C ASN A 80 -13.14 -17.79 -0.53
N VAL A 81 -12.85 -17.81 0.78
CA VAL A 81 -11.48 -17.66 1.32
C VAL A 81 -10.91 -19.02 1.69
N SER A 82 -9.66 -19.25 1.38
CA SER A 82 -8.90 -20.41 1.84
C SER A 82 -7.41 -20.10 1.98
N ASN A 83 -6.69 -20.94 2.71
CA ASN A 83 -5.24 -20.81 2.84
C ASN A 83 -4.57 -21.04 1.48
N TYR A 84 -3.61 -20.17 1.16
CA TYR A 84 -2.81 -20.27 -0.05
C TYR A 84 -1.41 -20.79 0.22
N PHE A 85 -0.66 -20.13 1.10
CA PHE A 85 0.70 -20.48 1.43
C PHE A 85 1.12 -19.89 2.78
N GLU A 86 1.90 -20.63 3.56
CA GLU A 86 2.43 -20.17 4.84
C GLU A 86 3.86 -19.61 4.64
N LEU A 87 4.05 -18.33 4.95
CA LEU A 87 5.35 -17.68 4.94
C LEU A 87 6.09 -17.93 6.25
N PRO A 88 7.34 -18.40 6.20
CA PRO A 88 8.12 -18.66 7.41
C PRO A 88 8.55 -17.37 8.09
N ALA A 89 8.51 -17.38 9.42
CA ALA A 89 9.00 -16.30 10.25
C ALA A 89 10.49 -15.97 9.97
N HIS A 90 10.85 -14.70 10.17
CA HIS A 90 12.23 -14.28 10.13
C HIS A 90 13.01 -14.94 11.29
N PRO A 91 14.19 -15.56 11.05
CA PRO A 91 14.88 -16.36 12.07
C PRO A 91 15.34 -15.56 13.29
N GLU A 92 15.63 -14.27 13.13
CA GLU A 92 16.09 -13.43 14.24
C GLU A 92 14.93 -12.75 14.99
N THR A 93 13.89 -12.31 14.29
CA THR A 93 12.78 -11.54 14.88
C THR A 93 11.64 -12.44 15.33
N GLY A 94 11.54 -13.63 14.74
CA GLY A 94 10.53 -14.63 15.05
C GLY A 94 9.15 -14.35 14.45
N ARG A 95 9.06 -13.43 13.47
CA ARG A 95 7.79 -13.09 12.79
C ARG A 95 8.00 -12.82 11.30
N VAL A 96 6.93 -12.80 10.54
CA VAL A 96 6.91 -12.31 9.15
C VAL A 96 5.70 -11.39 8.99
N THR A 97 5.93 -10.25 8.34
CA THR A 97 4.93 -9.17 8.24
C THR A 97 4.77 -8.79 6.75
N PRO A 98 4.12 -9.67 5.94
CA PRO A 98 3.94 -9.43 4.52
C PRO A 98 2.98 -8.25 4.30
N LEU A 99 3.42 -7.25 3.55
CA LEU A 99 2.62 -6.11 3.11
C LEU A 99 2.42 -6.21 1.59
N GLY A 100 3.06 -5.35 0.79
CA GLY A 100 2.92 -5.38 -0.67
C GLY A 100 3.30 -6.72 -1.29
N ILE A 101 2.46 -7.20 -2.21
CA ILE A 101 2.67 -8.44 -2.95
C ILE A 101 2.35 -8.25 -4.44
N SER A 102 3.14 -8.88 -5.32
CA SER A 102 2.90 -8.86 -6.76
C SER A 102 3.43 -10.12 -7.44
N PHE A 103 2.76 -10.60 -8.49
CA PHE A 103 3.24 -11.69 -9.33
C PHE A 103 4.25 -11.19 -10.36
N GLY A 104 5.35 -11.91 -10.48
CA GLY A 104 6.31 -11.68 -11.55
C GLY A 104 5.95 -12.38 -12.86
N PRO A 105 6.57 -11.97 -13.98
CA PRO A 105 6.38 -12.64 -15.28
C PRO A 105 6.89 -14.08 -15.30
N ASP A 106 7.71 -14.46 -14.33
CA ASP A 106 8.17 -15.83 -14.09
C ASP A 106 7.12 -16.71 -13.39
N GLY A 107 5.98 -16.12 -13.02
CA GLY A 107 4.87 -16.80 -12.34
C GLY A 107 5.08 -17.00 -10.84
N ASN A 108 6.16 -16.48 -10.27
CA ASN A 108 6.38 -16.47 -8.82
C ASN A 108 5.72 -15.26 -8.17
N LEU A 109 5.40 -15.38 -6.89
CA LEU A 109 4.86 -14.26 -6.10
C LEU A 109 6.01 -13.64 -5.29
N TYR A 110 6.09 -12.32 -5.32
CA TYR A 110 7.06 -11.52 -4.58
C TYR A 110 6.37 -10.81 -3.43
N VAL A 111 7.05 -10.70 -2.28
CA VAL A 111 6.47 -10.24 -1.01
C VAL A 111 7.42 -9.27 -0.33
N ALA A 112 6.94 -8.09 0.00
CA ALA A 112 7.61 -7.16 0.90
C ALA A 112 7.32 -7.57 2.36
N ASP A 113 8.34 -8.05 3.06
CA ASP A 113 8.24 -8.43 4.48
C ASP A 113 8.72 -7.27 5.36
N SER A 114 7.78 -6.57 5.98
CA SER A 114 8.02 -5.33 6.74
C SER A 114 8.30 -5.60 8.21
N GLN A 115 9.53 -5.89 8.55
CA GLN A 115 9.90 -6.14 9.94
C GLN A 115 9.79 -4.91 10.84
N CYS A 116 9.86 -3.71 10.28
CA CYS A 116 9.68 -2.45 11.01
C CYS A 116 8.25 -2.32 11.55
N LEU A 117 7.23 -2.57 10.72
CA LEU A 117 5.82 -2.62 11.18
C LEU A 117 5.61 -3.71 12.23
N GLY A 118 6.33 -4.81 12.15
CA GLY A 118 6.38 -5.84 13.18
C GLY A 118 7.11 -5.43 14.48
N GLY A 119 7.60 -4.18 14.59
CA GLY A 119 8.29 -3.66 15.76
C GLY A 119 9.80 -3.89 15.79
N ASN A 120 10.44 -4.17 14.63
CA ASN A 120 11.89 -4.37 14.50
C ASN A 120 12.50 -3.38 13.49
N PRO A 121 12.84 -2.14 13.91
CA PRO A 121 13.26 -1.10 13.01
C PRO A 121 14.70 -1.26 12.46
N ASN A 122 15.45 -2.27 12.86
CA ASN A 122 16.89 -2.37 12.62
C ASN A 122 17.24 -3.00 11.26
N HIS A 123 16.70 -2.50 10.15
CA HIS A 123 17.02 -2.97 8.79
C HIS A 123 16.82 -4.49 8.61
N LYS A 124 15.73 -5.03 9.18
CA LYS A 124 15.41 -6.46 9.12
C LYS A 124 14.38 -6.81 8.04
N SER A 125 13.77 -5.79 7.40
CA SER A 125 12.82 -6.03 6.31
C SER A 125 13.49 -6.70 5.12
N ARG A 126 12.70 -7.51 4.40
CA ARG A 126 13.19 -8.39 3.34
C ARG A 126 12.31 -8.30 2.10
N LEU A 127 12.90 -8.60 0.95
CA LEU A 127 12.15 -9.02 -0.23
C LEU A 127 12.18 -10.54 -0.31
N LEU A 128 11.02 -11.15 -0.33
CA LEU A 128 10.86 -12.60 -0.43
C LEU A 128 10.29 -12.98 -1.80
N ARG A 129 10.58 -14.21 -2.24
CA ARG A 129 9.93 -14.86 -3.40
C ARG A 129 9.27 -16.15 -2.96
N VAL A 130 7.98 -16.30 -3.21
CA VAL A 130 7.26 -17.57 -3.13
C VAL A 130 7.37 -18.24 -4.49
N VAL A 131 8.14 -19.32 -4.56
CA VAL A 131 8.37 -20.06 -5.78
C VAL A 131 7.18 -20.93 -6.10
N HIS A 132 6.77 -20.90 -7.37
CA HIS A 132 5.69 -21.72 -7.90
C HIS A 132 6.23 -22.79 -8.83
N GLU A 133 5.80 -24.02 -8.62
CA GLU A 133 6.02 -25.16 -9.51
C GLU A 133 4.65 -25.68 -9.96
N GLU A 134 4.46 -25.81 -11.25
CA GLU A 134 3.15 -26.20 -11.85
C GLU A 134 1.98 -25.34 -11.37
N GLY A 135 2.22 -24.05 -11.11
CA GLY A 135 1.22 -23.07 -10.66
C GLY A 135 0.89 -23.13 -9.16
N LYS A 136 1.57 -23.98 -8.38
CA LYS A 136 1.37 -24.08 -6.93
C LYS A 136 2.57 -23.50 -6.16
N PRO A 137 2.35 -22.77 -5.06
CA PRO A 137 3.44 -22.30 -4.21
C PRO A 137 4.11 -23.48 -3.50
N VAL A 138 5.44 -23.54 -3.50
CA VAL A 138 6.20 -24.69 -2.96
C VAL A 138 7.24 -24.32 -1.91
N ARG A 139 7.83 -23.11 -1.98
CA ARG A 139 8.83 -22.66 -1.01
C ARG A 139 9.02 -21.15 -1.04
N THR A 140 9.59 -20.63 0.03
CA THR A 140 10.02 -19.22 0.13
C THR A 140 11.52 -19.11 -0.07
N GLU A 141 11.96 -18.09 -0.80
CA GLU A 141 13.35 -17.69 -0.96
C GLU A 141 13.52 -16.25 -0.50
N ILE A 142 14.63 -15.96 0.18
CA ILE A 142 15.01 -14.59 0.55
C ILE A 142 15.84 -14.02 -0.61
N LEU A 143 15.42 -12.88 -1.16
CA LEU A 143 16.11 -12.23 -2.27
C LEU A 143 16.92 -11.02 -1.81
N VAL A 144 16.35 -10.19 -0.93
CA VAL A 144 16.98 -8.97 -0.42
C VAL A 144 16.81 -8.88 1.09
N THR A 145 17.83 -8.39 1.76
CA THR A 145 17.86 -8.08 3.20
C THR A 145 18.39 -6.68 3.43
N GLY A 146 18.18 -6.15 4.62
CA GLY A 146 18.72 -4.83 5.00
C GLY A 146 17.79 -3.64 4.72
N ILE A 147 16.61 -3.86 4.13
CA ILE A 147 15.59 -2.83 3.96
C ILE A 147 15.08 -2.43 5.34
N THR A 148 14.74 -1.16 5.53
CA THR A 148 14.22 -0.67 6.83
C THR A 148 12.75 -1.02 7.00
N GLN A 149 11.92 -0.49 6.12
CA GLN A 149 10.46 -0.65 6.16
C GLN A 149 9.90 -0.89 4.75
N ALA A 150 10.16 -2.10 4.23
CA ALA A 150 9.56 -2.52 2.96
C ALA A 150 8.03 -2.49 3.07
N ASN A 151 7.36 -1.86 2.09
CA ASN A 151 5.90 -1.70 2.09
C ASN A 151 5.32 -2.06 0.72
N GLY A 152 4.85 -1.10 -0.06
CA GLY A 152 4.30 -1.35 -1.38
C GLY A 152 5.28 -2.09 -2.30
N LEU A 153 4.79 -3.01 -3.10
CA LEU A 153 5.57 -3.77 -4.06
C LEU A 153 4.80 -3.91 -5.37
N GLU A 154 5.49 -3.62 -6.48
CA GLU A 154 4.92 -3.85 -7.81
C GLU A 154 6.00 -4.33 -8.77
N ILE A 155 5.60 -5.16 -9.74
CA ILE A 155 6.51 -5.69 -10.76
C ILE A 155 6.05 -5.24 -12.14
N PHE A 156 7.01 -4.68 -12.90
CA PHE A 156 6.77 -4.27 -14.27
C PHE A 156 7.90 -4.74 -15.18
N GLY A 157 7.55 -5.57 -16.16
CA GLY A 157 8.55 -6.20 -17.01
C GLY A 157 9.48 -7.10 -16.18
N ASP A 158 10.77 -6.79 -16.19
CA ASP A 158 11.81 -7.50 -15.45
C ASP A 158 12.26 -6.77 -14.17
N LYS A 159 11.55 -5.75 -13.73
CA LYS A 159 11.87 -4.91 -12.58
C LYS A 159 10.92 -5.15 -11.42
N ILE A 160 11.49 -5.19 -10.20
CA ILE A 160 10.75 -5.22 -8.93
C ILE A 160 10.95 -3.87 -8.26
N TYR A 161 9.86 -3.14 -8.01
CA TYR A 161 9.86 -1.88 -7.27
C TYR A 161 9.35 -2.12 -5.86
N VAL A 162 10.08 -1.63 -4.86
CA VAL A 162 9.73 -1.76 -3.45
C VAL A 162 9.76 -0.38 -2.80
N ALA A 163 8.65 0.01 -2.18
CA ALA A 163 8.60 1.21 -1.36
C ALA A 163 9.41 1.01 -0.07
N GLU A 164 10.25 1.99 0.23
CA GLU A 164 10.93 2.14 1.51
C GLU A 164 10.23 3.26 2.27
N THR A 165 9.34 2.89 3.18
CA THR A 165 8.50 3.85 3.89
C THR A 165 9.31 4.83 4.72
N GLN A 166 10.37 4.34 5.36
CA GLN A 166 11.24 5.11 6.22
C GLN A 166 12.69 4.65 6.06
N ILE A 167 13.54 5.50 5.54
CA ILE A 167 14.95 5.16 5.28
C ILE A 167 15.76 5.08 6.58
N ASP A 168 15.52 6.00 7.51
CA ASP A 168 16.20 6.02 8.80
C ASP A 168 15.20 5.67 9.91
N PRO A 169 15.34 4.48 10.52
CA PRO A 169 14.41 4.02 11.57
C PRO A 169 14.50 4.83 12.86
N MET A 170 15.56 5.65 13.01
CA MET A 170 15.78 6.47 14.20
C MET A 170 15.20 7.88 14.07
N ILE A 171 14.79 8.29 12.87
CA ILE A 171 14.14 9.59 12.68
C ILE A 171 12.69 9.50 13.12
N VAL A 172 12.38 10.14 14.25
CA VAL A 172 11.01 10.24 14.78
C VAL A 172 10.36 11.59 14.49
N GLU A 173 11.11 12.52 13.91
CA GLU A 173 10.65 13.88 13.58
C GLU A 173 10.43 14.03 12.06
N MET A 174 9.50 14.90 11.70
CA MET A 174 9.27 15.28 10.31
C MET A 174 10.19 16.46 9.91
N PRO A 175 10.61 16.55 8.65
CA PRO A 175 10.27 15.69 7.53
C PRO A 175 11.00 14.34 7.55
N MET A 176 10.31 13.29 7.13
CA MET A 176 10.86 11.94 7.01
C MET A 176 11.26 11.66 5.55
N THR A 177 12.40 11.01 5.35
CA THR A 177 12.84 10.58 4.02
C THR A 177 12.34 9.18 3.71
N SER A 178 11.71 9.05 2.57
CA SER A 178 11.20 7.81 2.00
C SER A 178 11.74 7.60 0.60
N GLY A 179 11.54 6.43 0.02
CA GLY A 179 11.97 6.21 -1.36
C GLY A 179 11.55 4.89 -1.98
N VAL A 180 12.21 4.56 -3.07
CA VAL A 180 11.93 3.35 -3.84
C VAL A 180 13.21 2.65 -4.21
N PHE A 181 13.27 1.34 -3.93
CA PHE A 181 14.25 0.43 -4.49
C PHE A 181 13.74 -0.19 -5.79
N CYS A 182 14.66 -0.45 -6.73
CA CYS A 182 14.37 -1.17 -7.97
C CYS A 182 15.43 -2.26 -8.19
N PHE A 183 15.00 -3.50 -8.23
CA PHE A 183 15.84 -4.67 -8.46
C PHE A 183 15.52 -5.30 -9.81
N ASP A 184 16.52 -5.91 -10.46
CA ASP A 184 16.30 -6.71 -11.67
C ASP A 184 15.98 -8.16 -11.31
N LEU A 185 14.94 -8.74 -11.90
CA LEU A 185 14.61 -10.16 -11.73
C LEU A 185 15.81 -11.08 -12.12
N ALA A 186 16.65 -10.58 -13.02
CA ALA A 186 17.84 -11.32 -13.47
C ALA A 186 18.88 -11.50 -12.35
N GLU A 187 18.94 -10.61 -11.37
CA GLU A 187 19.87 -10.68 -10.25
C GLU A 187 19.56 -11.85 -9.32
N PHE A 188 18.33 -12.38 -9.36
CA PHE A 188 17.86 -13.48 -8.52
C PHE A 188 17.74 -14.81 -9.26
N LYS A 189 18.36 -14.95 -10.42
CA LYS A 189 18.42 -16.24 -11.12
C LYS A 189 19.37 -17.17 -10.40
N SER A 190 18.90 -18.38 -10.11
CA SER A 190 19.75 -19.44 -9.56
C SER A 190 20.82 -19.83 -10.58
N GLU A 191 22.07 -19.82 -10.16
CA GLU A 191 23.13 -20.36 -10.99
C GLU A 191 23.05 -21.90 -11.07
N LEU A 192 23.26 -22.45 -12.27
CA LEU A 192 23.34 -23.87 -12.45
C LEU A 192 24.64 -24.41 -11.78
N GLN A 193 24.49 -25.03 -10.62
CA GLN A 193 25.59 -25.64 -9.92
C GLN A 193 25.91 -27.03 -10.52
N ALA A 194 27.17 -27.26 -10.88
CA ALA A 194 27.65 -28.59 -11.31
C ALA A 194 27.78 -29.52 -10.09
N VAL A 195 26.83 -30.41 -9.93
CA VAL A 195 26.87 -31.44 -8.87
C VAL A 195 27.54 -32.70 -9.44
N ARG A 196 28.66 -33.13 -8.83
CA ARG A 196 29.27 -34.43 -9.14
C ARG A 196 28.48 -35.54 -8.46
N ARG A 197 27.74 -36.31 -9.26
CA ARG A 197 27.15 -37.59 -8.83
C ARG A 197 27.85 -38.72 -9.59
N GLY A 198 28.81 -39.32 -8.93
CA GLY A 198 29.59 -40.41 -9.56
C GLY A 198 30.39 -39.96 -10.80
N ARG A 199 30.20 -40.63 -11.94
CA ARG A 199 30.89 -40.32 -13.22
C ARG A 199 30.18 -39.23 -14.06
N TYR A 200 28.97 -38.80 -13.67
CA TYR A 200 28.16 -37.84 -14.40
C TYR A 200 28.05 -36.50 -13.64
N ARG A 201 28.21 -35.40 -14.36
CA ARG A 201 27.87 -34.06 -13.84
C ARG A 201 26.40 -33.83 -14.10
N THR A 202 25.61 -33.65 -13.05
CA THR A 202 24.26 -33.11 -13.14
C THR A 202 24.32 -31.64 -12.73
N HIS A 203 23.57 -30.80 -13.43
CA HIS A 203 23.42 -29.40 -13.07
C HIS A 203 22.09 -29.26 -12.32
N ALA A 204 22.15 -28.85 -11.07
CA ALA A 204 20.96 -28.47 -10.29
C ALA A 204 21.01 -26.97 -10.04
N PRO A 205 19.87 -26.27 -10.06
CA PRO A 205 19.85 -24.89 -9.65
C PRO A 205 20.26 -24.78 -8.17
N GLY A 206 21.21 -23.88 -7.88
CA GLY A 206 21.53 -23.47 -6.52
C GLY A 206 20.46 -22.49 -5.98
N PRO A 207 20.53 -22.13 -4.70
CA PRO A 207 19.71 -21.04 -4.18
C PRO A 207 20.06 -19.73 -4.92
N PRO A 208 19.11 -18.80 -5.07
CA PRO A 208 19.39 -17.47 -5.63
C PRO A 208 20.39 -16.72 -4.74
N PRO A 209 21.17 -15.80 -5.30
CA PRO A 209 21.98 -14.88 -4.50
C PRO A 209 21.08 -14.02 -3.63
N VAL A 210 21.47 -13.79 -2.37
CA VAL A 210 20.79 -12.86 -1.47
C VAL A 210 21.54 -11.55 -1.51
N LEU A 211 20.87 -10.47 -1.93
CA LEU A 211 21.40 -9.12 -1.90
C LEU A 211 21.24 -8.51 -0.51
N HIS A 212 22.20 -7.72 -0.08
CA HIS A 212 22.07 -6.90 1.13
C HIS A 212 22.16 -5.43 0.73
N VAL A 213 21.10 -4.67 0.97
CA VAL A 213 21.10 -3.25 0.59
C VAL A 213 22.10 -2.45 1.42
N LEU A 214 22.73 -1.50 0.77
CA LEU A 214 23.66 -0.55 1.37
C LEU A 214 22.87 0.65 1.94
N PRO A 215 23.51 1.55 2.71
CA PRO A 215 22.92 2.84 3.02
C PRO A 215 22.43 3.52 1.73
N TYR A 216 21.22 4.04 1.72
CA TYR A 216 20.49 4.46 0.52
C TYR A 216 21.28 5.38 -0.42
N GLN A 217 22.11 6.28 0.12
CA GLN A 217 22.94 7.19 -0.69
C GLN A 217 24.00 6.46 -1.54
N LYS A 218 24.29 5.20 -1.25
CA LYS A 218 25.34 4.40 -1.88
C LYS A 218 24.79 3.15 -2.58
N ASP A 219 23.52 2.84 -2.38
CA ASP A 219 22.91 1.65 -2.97
C ASP A 219 22.50 1.91 -4.43
N PRO A 220 23.01 1.14 -5.39
CA PRO A 220 22.68 1.31 -6.81
C PRO A 220 21.22 0.93 -7.14
N HIS A 221 20.53 0.22 -6.25
CA HIS A 221 19.12 -0.13 -6.42
C HIS A 221 18.17 0.94 -5.89
N PHE A 222 18.67 1.89 -5.09
CA PHE A 222 17.83 2.98 -4.58
C PHE A 222 17.70 4.07 -5.64
N ILE A 223 16.53 4.15 -6.29
CA ILE A 223 16.36 4.94 -7.52
C ILE A 223 15.69 6.29 -7.29
N PHE A 224 14.92 6.45 -6.22
CA PHE A 224 14.12 7.65 -6.00
C PHE A 224 13.92 7.90 -4.50
N SER A 225 13.98 9.18 -4.08
CA SER A 225 13.66 9.60 -2.72
C SER A 225 12.81 10.87 -2.71
N PHE A 226 12.03 11.03 -1.64
CA PHE A 226 11.22 12.21 -1.39
C PHE A 226 11.05 12.43 0.12
N GLN A 227 10.54 13.60 0.47
CA GLN A 227 10.24 13.95 1.84
C GLN A 227 8.74 13.82 2.10
N THR A 228 8.39 13.26 3.27
CA THR A 228 7.05 13.31 3.83
C THR A 228 7.07 14.33 4.95
N THR A 229 6.23 15.34 4.87
CA THR A 229 6.18 16.43 5.84
C THR A 229 5.09 16.24 6.89
N ASP A 230 4.02 15.56 6.52
CA ASP A 230 2.80 15.38 7.33
C ASP A 230 2.35 16.71 7.96
N ALA A 231 2.51 17.81 7.21
CA ALA A 231 2.36 19.18 7.72
C ALA A 231 0.94 19.47 8.23
N ASP A 232 -0.06 18.93 7.55
CA ASP A 232 -1.46 19.12 7.90
C ASP A 232 -1.87 18.42 9.21
N ARG A 233 -1.05 17.45 9.66
CA ARG A 233 -1.33 16.60 10.84
C ARG A 233 -0.29 16.74 11.94
N ASN A 234 0.64 17.69 11.84
CA ASN A 234 1.70 17.92 12.81
C ASN A 234 2.53 16.66 13.12
N GLY A 235 2.81 15.85 12.11
CA GLY A 235 3.60 14.62 12.24
C GLY A 235 2.86 13.47 12.93
N GLN A 236 1.54 13.47 12.96
CA GLN A 236 0.76 12.43 13.65
C GLN A 236 0.85 11.07 12.99
N GLN A 237 0.89 11.01 11.67
CA GLN A 237 0.89 9.74 10.94
C GLN A 237 2.29 9.13 10.81
N LYS A 238 3.30 9.94 10.52
CA LYS A 238 4.72 9.51 10.40
C LYS A 238 4.91 8.31 9.45
N VAL A 239 4.16 8.30 8.35
CA VAL A 239 4.22 7.26 7.32
C VAL A 239 4.54 7.93 5.98
N GLY A 240 5.55 7.44 5.29
CA GLY A 240 6.03 7.99 4.03
C GLY A 240 5.58 7.22 2.81
N ALA A 241 6.53 6.65 2.05
CA ALA A 241 6.21 5.81 0.91
C ALA A 241 5.39 4.60 1.34
N ASN A 242 4.27 4.37 0.65
CA ASN A 242 3.39 3.25 0.94
C ASN A 242 3.08 2.47 -0.35
N GLY A 243 1.88 2.51 -0.90
CA GLY A 243 1.53 1.82 -2.12
C GLY A 243 2.37 2.21 -3.34
N ILE A 244 2.62 1.26 -4.21
CA ILE A 244 3.26 1.45 -5.52
C ILE A 244 2.35 0.90 -6.62
N GLY A 245 2.26 1.60 -7.74
CA GLY A 245 1.60 1.13 -8.95
C GLY A 245 2.30 1.59 -10.20
N LEU A 246 2.14 0.86 -11.30
CA LEU A 246 2.69 1.27 -12.59
C LEU A 246 1.58 1.32 -13.64
N SER A 247 1.64 2.34 -14.51
CA SER A 247 0.83 2.36 -15.71
C SER A 247 1.36 1.37 -16.74
N LYS A 248 0.54 1.04 -17.75
CA LYS A 248 0.97 0.19 -18.87
C LYS A 248 2.12 0.80 -19.69
N GLU A 249 2.33 2.11 -19.60
CA GLU A 249 3.43 2.86 -20.21
C GLU A 249 4.70 2.88 -19.34
N GLY A 250 4.66 2.30 -18.13
CA GLY A 250 5.78 2.26 -17.19
C GLY A 250 5.96 3.55 -16.36
N LEU A 251 4.94 4.39 -16.24
CA LEU A 251 4.94 5.46 -15.25
C LEU A 251 4.77 4.85 -13.86
N LEU A 252 5.70 5.14 -12.97
CA LEU A 252 5.67 4.68 -11.59
C LEU A 252 4.89 5.69 -10.74
N TYR A 253 3.95 5.21 -9.94
CA TYR A 253 3.21 5.99 -8.97
C TYR A 253 3.54 5.50 -7.57
N VAL A 254 3.85 6.44 -6.68
CA VAL A 254 4.22 6.16 -5.29
C VAL A 254 3.31 6.95 -4.37
N ALA A 255 2.67 6.26 -3.44
CA ALA A 255 1.90 6.91 -2.38
C ALA A 255 2.84 7.62 -1.41
N ASN A 256 2.62 8.92 -1.17
CA ASN A 256 3.13 9.66 -0.03
C ASN A 256 2.00 9.77 0.99
N PHE A 257 1.94 8.79 1.90
CA PHE A 257 0.84 8.60 2.81
C PHE A 257 0.55 9.83 3.66
N GLY A 258 1.57 10.32 4.39
CA GLY A 258 1.40 11.41 5.34
C GLY A 258 1.06 12.76 4.69
N ASP A 259 1.51 13.00 3.47
CA ASP A 259 1.19 14.23 2.72
C ASP A 259 -0.07 14.10 1.85
N LYS A 260 -0.80 12.97 1.89
CA LYS A 260 -2.02 12.70 1.13
C LYS A 260 -1.85 12.80 -0.39
N LYS A 261 -0.63 12.51 -0.89
CA LYS A 261 -0.25 12.73 -2.28
C LYS A 261 0.11 11.43 -2.99
N ILE A 262 -0.03 11.46 -4.30
CA ILE A 262 0.54 10.45 -5.20
C ILE A 262 1.64 11.14 -6.00
N ILE A 263 2.83 10.56 -6.01
CA ILE A 263 3.96 11.04 -6.79
C ILE A 263 4.06 10.20 -8.05
N GLU A 264 4.03 10.85 -9.22
CA GLU A 264 4.36 10.23 -10.50
C GLU A 264 5.85 10.35 -10.75
N VAL A 265 6.51 9.24 -11.05
CA VAL A 265 7.93 9.18 -11.38
C VAL A 265 8.07 8.62 -12.80
N LYS A 266 8.60 9.43 -13.70
CA LYS A 266 8.92 9.02 -15.07
C LYS A 266 10.31 8.42 -15.10
N LEU A 267 10.39 7.16 -15.51
CA LEU A 267 11.64 6.42 -15.64
C LEU A 267 12.12 6.39 -17.09
N ALA A 268 13.41 6.26 -17.28
CA ALA A 268 14.01 5.96 -18.57
C ALA A 268 13.70 4.50 -18.99
N LYS A 269 14.10 4.13 -20.18
CA LYS A 269 13.86 2.78 -20.73
C LYS A 269 14.51 1.64 -19.92
N ASP A 270 15.52 1.96 -19.10
CA ASP A 270 16.17 1.02 -18.20
C ASP A 270 15.32 0.65 -16.97
N GLY A 271 14.21 1.39 -16.75
CA GLY A 271 13.31 1.22 -15.60
C GLY A 271 13.91 1.64 -14.25
N LYS A 272 15.09 2.26 -14.23
CA LYS A 272 15.81 2.67 -13.02
C LYS A 272 16.15 4.16 -12.98
N THR A 273 16.55 4.73 -14.11
CA THR A 273 16.95 6.14 -14.17
C THR A 273 15.73 7.04 -14.15
N VAL A 274 15.62 7.88 -13.11
CA VAL A 274 14.54 8.88 -13.01
C VAL A 274 14.79 10.04 -13.98
N ILE A 275 13.84 10.29 -14.87
CA ILE A 275 13.84 11.42 -15.80
C ILE A 275 13.21 12.65 -15.15
N SER A 276 12.07 12.47 -14.51
CA SER A 276 11.31 13.53 -13.84
C SER A 276 10.33 12.95 -12.84
N ASN A 277 9.87 13.77 -11.92
CA ASN A 277 8.77 13.44 -11.03
C ASN A 277 7.86 14.66 -10.85
N ARG A 278 6.61 14.40 -10.42
CA ARG A 278 5.64 15.44 -10.05
C ARG A 278 4.61 14.88 -9.08
N ASP A 279 4.03 15.74 -8.29
CA ASP A 279 2.80 15.40 -7.57
C ASP A 279 1.64 15.25 -8.56
N VAL A 280 0.89 14.17 -8.47
CA VAL A 280 -0.33 13.92 -9.27
C VAL A 280 -1.47 14.79 -8.77
N ASN A 281 -1.63 14.85 -7.45
CA ASN A 281 -2.59 15.68 -6.76
C ASN A 281 -1.86 16.60 -5.77
N ASP A 282 -2.50 17.71 -5.39
CA ASP A 282 -1.89 18.71 -4.51
C ASP A 282 -2.16 18.47 -3.01
N GLY A 283 -2.67 17.29 -2.65
CA GLY A 283 -3.05 16.94 -1.27
C GLY A 283 -4.36 17.59 -0.80
N LYS A 284 -5.09 18.29 -1.67
CA LYS A 284 -6.36 18.96 -1.35
C LYS A 284 -7.60 18.17 -1.76
N GLY A 285 -7.43 16.94 -2.18
CA GLY A 285 -8.51 16.01 -2.51
C GLY A 285 -9.37 15.63 -1.29
N PRO A 286 -10.40 14.82 -1.51
CA PRO A 286 -11.30 14.36 -0.44
C PRO A 286 -10.65 13.32 0.50
N ASN A 287 -9.43 12.86 0.18
CA ASN A 287 -8.69 11.86 0.94
C ASN A 287 -7.90 12.46 2.10
N GLU A 288 -7.73 11.67 3.14
CA GLU A 288 -6.96 11.99 4.34
C GLU A 288 -5.57 11.32 4.38
N SER A 289 -5.37 10.28 3.56
CA SER A 289 -4.09 9.61 3.33
C SER A 289 -4.08 8.99 1.94
N VAL A 290 -2.95 8.41 1.53
CA VAL A 290 -2.85 7.51 0.38
C VAL A 290 -2.07 6.29 0.83
N ASP A 291 -2.76 5.16 0.97
CA ASP A 291 -2.18 3.88 1.37
C ASP A 291 -1.87 3.01 0.16
N GLY A 292 -2.32 1.78 0.11
CA GLY A 292 -2.18 0.91 -1.05
C GLY A 292 -2.90 1.45 -2.29
N LEU A 293 -2.29 1.30 -3.45
CA LEU A 293 -2.84 1.82 -4.70
C LEU A 293 -2.68 0.84 -5.87
N LYS A 294 -3.61 0.91 -6.83
CA LYS A 294 -3.56 0.14 -8.09
C LYS A 294 -3.93 1.01 -9.28
N VAL A 295 -3.18 0.86 -10.37
CA VAL A 295 -3.45 1.55 -11.63
C VAL A 295 -4.30 0.66 -12.51
N CYS A 296 -5.49 1.12 -12.90
CA CYS A 296 -6.37 0.36 -13.79
C CYS A 296 -5.90 0.46 -15.27
N PRO A 297 -6.38 -0.40 -16.18
CA PRO A 297 -5.99 -0.36 -17.61
C PRO A 297 -6.25 0.97 -18.33
N LYS A 298 -7.17 1.79 -17.83
CA LYS A 298 -7.43 3.15 -18.34
C LYS A 298 -6.46 4.21 -17.81
N GLY A 299 -5.59 3.84 -16.85
CA GLY A 299 -4.61 4.74 -16.24
C GLY A 299 -5.11 5.48 -15.00
N TYR A 300 -6.35 5.27 -14.55
CA TYR A 300 -6.82 5.82 -13.28
C TYR A 300 -6.21 5.07 -12.10
N ILE A 301 -5.94 5.80 -11.02
CA ILE A 301 -5.31 5.26 -9.81
C ILE A 301 -6.38 5.11 -8.74
N PHE A 302 -6.71 3.88 -8.38
CA PHE A 302 -7.54 3.55 -7.24
C PHE A 302 -6.66 3.40 -6.01
N PHE A 303 -7.09 3.90 -4.85
CA PHE A 303 -6.30 3.79 -3.64
C PHE A 303 -7.15 3.75 -2.38
N ALA A 304 -6.59 3.11 -1.35
CA ALA A 304 -7.12 3.11 0.00
C ALA A 304 -6.73 4.41 0.72
N ASP A 305 -7.64 4.93 1.51
CA ASP A 305 -7.44 6.05 2.42
C ASP A 305 -7.67 5.56 3.85
N TYR A 306 -6.60 5.07 4.47
CA TYR A 306 -6.62 4.51 5.83
C TYR A 306 -7.19 5.50 6.85
N VAL A 307 -6.68 6.73 6.84
CA VAL A 307 -7.07 7.76 7.82
C VAL A 307 -8.51 8.22 7.62
N GLY A 308 -8.91 8.44 6.36
CA GLY A 308 -10.27 8.84 6.01
C GLY A 308 -11.29 7.70 6.07
N ASN A 309 -10.83 6.46 6.28
CA ASN A 309 -11.64 5.24 6.16
C ASN A 309 -12.46 5.23 4.87
N ALA A 310 -11.77 5.41 3.74
CA ALA A 310 -12.35 5.67 2.45
C ALA A 310 -11.59 4.97 1.32
N VAL A 311 -12.20 4.93 0.15
CA VAL A 311 -11.56 4.53 -1.10
C VAL A 311 -11.77 5.62 -2.12
N CYS A 312 -10.71 5.98 -2.81
CA CYS A 312 -10.70 7.05 -3.80
C CYS A 312 -10.18 6.57 -5.15
N VAL A 313 -10.45 7.36 -6.18
CA VAL A 313 -9.86 7.22 -7.50
C VAL A 313 -9.37 8.58 -8.00
N THR A 314 -8.16 8.60 -8.60
CA THR A 314 -7.55 9.81 -9.16
C THR A 314 -7.26 9.63 -10.63
N ASN A 315 -7.53 10.69 -11.42
CA ASN A 315 -7.01 10.80 -12.78
C ASN A 315 -5.63 11.47 -12.73
N PRO A 316 -4.54 10.74 -13.05
CA PRO A 316 -3.20 11.31 -12.96
C PRO A 316 -2.95 12.41 -13.99
N ALA A 317 -3.75 12.52 -15.05
CA ALA A 317 -3.56 13.54 -16.07
C ALA A 317 -3.92 14.97 -15.59
N ASN A 318 -4.89 15.09 -14.67
CA ASN A 318 -5.38 16.39 -14.17
C ASN A 318 -5.40 16.49 -12.63
N GLY A 319 -5.08 15.41 -11.91
CA GLY A 319 -5.06 15.35 -10.45
C GLY A 319 -6.44 15.28 -9.79
N LYS A 320 -7.51 15.22 -10.58
CA LYS A 320 -8.87 15.15 -10.04
C LYS A 320 -9.08 13.83 -9.28
N THR A 321 -9.45 13.95 -8.04
CA THR A 321 -9.72 12.83 -7.13
C THR A 321 -11.20 12.78 -6.77
N VAL A 322 -11.79 11.60 -6.82
CA VAL A 322 -13.19 11.35 -6.50
C VAL A 322 -13.28 10.29 -5.40
N LEU A 323 -14.17 10.51 -4.46
CA LEU A 323 -14.48 9.62 -3.35
C LEU A 323 -15.43 8.51 -3.83
N ILE A 324 -14.95 7.27 -3.85
CA ILE A 324 -15.77 6.11 -4.27
C ILE A 324 -16.69 5.66 -3.13
N ALA A 325 -16.10 5.36 -1.97
CA ALA A 325 -16.81 4.91 -0.78
C ALA A 325 -16.14 5.46 0.48
N LYS A 326 -16.94 5.72 1.49
CA LYS A 326 -16.50 6.18 2.83
C LYS A 326 -17.53 5.78 3.86
N ASN A 327 -17.07 5.45 5.05
CA ASN A 327 -17.94 5.35 6.22
C ASN A 327 -17.19 5.81 7.48
N PRO A 328 -17.89 6.05 8.59
CA PRO A 328 -17.26 6.38 9.86
C PRO A 328 -16.20 5.34 10.24
N THR A 329 -15.15 5.77 10.91
CA THR A 329 -14.15 4.87 11.49
C THR A 329 -14.76 4.00 12.59
N ASN A 330 -14.15 2.86 12.88
CA ASN A 330 -14.54 1.93 13.92
C ASN A 330 -15.99 1.43 13.76
N PRO A 331 -16.32 0.80 12.62
CA PRO A 331 -17.64 0.22 12.40
C PRO A 331 -17.87 -0.95 13.38
N ASN A 332 -19.10 -1.11 13.86
CA ASN A 332 -19.46 -2.26 14.65
C ASN A 332 -19.48 -3.56 13.81
N SER A 333 -19.54 -4.72 14.46
CA SER A 333 -19.52 -6.02 13.78
C SER A 333 -20.65 -6.21 12.76
N GLU A 334 -21.83 -5.62 12.97
CA GLU A 334 -22.94 -5.66 12.01
C GLU A 334 -22.59 -4.89 10.73
N ALA A 335 -22.04 -3.69 10.87
CA ALA A 335 -21.58 -2.89 9.74
C ALA A 335 -20.42 -3.57 8.98
N LYS A 336 -19.45 -4.17 9.69
CA LYS A 336 -18.36 -4.96 9.09
C LYS A 336 -18.91 -6.13 8.27
N ASN A 337 -19.85 -6.89 8.83
CA ASN A 337 -20.52 -8.00 8.12
C ASN A 337 -21.31 -7.53 6.89
N ALA A 338 -21.82 -6.30 6.91
CA ALA A 338 -22.47 -5.67 5.76
C ALA A 338 -21.48 -5.10 4.73
N GLY A 339 -20.18 -5.14 4.99
CA GLY A 339 -19.12 -4.72 4.09
C GLY A 339 -18.52 -3.35 4.38
N ALA A 340 -18.81 -2.74 5.53
CA ALA A 340 -18.22 -1.45 5.89
C ALA A 340 -16.69 -1.49 5.83
N LEU A 341 -16.09 -0.42 5.34
CA LEU A 341 -14.64 -0.18 5.40
C LEU A 341 -14.20 -0.03 6.86
N ASP A 342 -13.04 -0.55 7.18
CA ASP A 342 -12.48 -0.54 8.52
C ASP A 342 -10.96 -0.36 8.48
N ARG A 343 -10.54 0.91 8.42
CA ARG A 343 -9.12 1.26 8.25
C ARG A 343 -8.50 0.56 7.05
N CYS A 344 -9.06 0.85 5.87
CA CYS A 344 -8.63 0.20 4.63
C CYS A 344 -7.16 0.53 4.28
N SER A 345 -6.40 -0.51 3.91
CA SER A 345 -4.97 -0.40 3.59
C SER A 345 -4.65 -0.65 2.13
N GLU A 346 -5.37 -1.56 1.45
CA GLU A 346 -5.05 -1.91 0.07
C GLU A 346 -6.31 -2.07 -0.77
N VAL A 347 -6.17 -1.86 -2.08
CA VAL A 347 -7.23 -2.07 -3.07
C VAL A 347 -6.79 -3.05 -4.15
N CYS A 348 -7.72 -3.87 -4.65
CA CYS A 348 -7.45 -4.80 -5.73
C CYS A 348 -8.63 -4.85 -6.70
N LEU A 349 -8.35 -4.69 -8.00
CA LEU A 349 -9.36 -4.71 -9.05
C LEU A 349 -9.48 -6.12 -9.65
N ARG A 350 -10.70 -6.67 -9.67
CA ARG A 350 -11.03 -7.91 -10.38
C ARG A 350 -12.33 -7.74 -11.16
N GLY A 351 -12.22 -7.60 -12.47
CA GLY A 351 -13.36 -7.25 -13.31
C GLY A 351 -13.92 -5.88 -13.00
N THR A 352 -15.20 -5.79 -12.67
CA THR A 352 -15.89 -4.56 -12.26
C THR A 352 -15.93 -4.38 -10.74
N LYS A 353 -15.29 -5.27 -9.99
CA LYS A 353 -15.28 -5.20 -8.53
C LYS A 353 -13.96 -4.67 -8.00
N LEU A 354 -14.06 -3.84 -6.98
CA LEU A 354 -12.94 -3.36 -6.18
C LEU A 354 -12.99 -4.05 -4.82
N TYR A 355 -11.94 -4.79 -4.50
CA TYR A 355 -11.73 -5.44 -3.22
C TYR A 355 -10.86 -4.53 -2.36
N VAL A 356 -11.20 -4.40 -1.09
CA VAL A 356 -10.55 -3.48 -0.14
C VAL A 356 -10.16 -4.25 1.10
N ALA A 357 -8.87 -4.33 1.40
CA ALA A 357 -8.38 -4.91 2.63
C ALA A 357 -8.62 -3.94 3.80
N ASN A 358 -9.16 -4.45 4.89
CA ASN A 358 -9.45 -3.69 6.11
C ASN A 358 -8.44 -4.11 7.20
N ILE A 359 -7.34 -3.38 7.31
CA ILE A 359 -6.22 -3.76 8.20
C ILE A 359 -6.55 -3.57 9.69
N ASP A 360 -7.37 -2.60 10.05
CA ASP A 360 -7.83 -2.30 11.42
C ASP A 360 -6.72 -2.43 12.48
N LEU A 361 -5.71 -1.58 12.42
CA LEU A 361 -4.59 -1.60 13.37
C LEU A 361 -4.94 -1.03 14.75
N GLU A 362 -6.08 -0.34 14.89
CA GLU A 362 -6.44 0.42 16.07
C GLU A 362 -7.31 -0.38 17.04
N ASP A 363 -8.41 -0.92 16.56
CA ASP A 363 -9.40 -1.59 17.42
C ASP A 363 -9.30 -3.11 17.38
N ASN A 364 -8.81 -3.67 16.29
CA ASN A 364 -8.63 -5.11 16.08
C ASN A 364 -9.87 -5.95 16.44
N ASN A 365 -11.05 -5.41 16.14
CA ASN A 365 -12.34 -6.03 16.48
C ASN A 365 -12.82 -6.98 15.38
N ALA A 366 -13.21 -8.20 15.74
CA ALA A 366 -13.84 -9.14 14.81
C ALA A 366 -15.22 -8.66 14.33
N PRO A 367 -15.63 -9.01 13.10
CA PRO A 367 -14.91 -9.81 12.12
C PRO A 367 -13.85 -8.98 11.36
N HIS A 368 -12.76 -9.64 10.95
CA HIS A 368 -11.80 -9.09 9.99
C HIS A 368 -12.30 -9.38 8.58
N THR A 369 -12.20 -8.41 7.68
CA THR A 369 -12.91 -8.47 6.42
C THR A 369 -12.11 -7.90 5.24
N VAL A 370 -12.48 -8.35 4.04
CA VAL A 370 -12.25 -7.64 2.79
C VAL A 370 -13.58 -7.10 2.33
N SER A 371 -13.70 -5.79 2.15
CA SER A 371 -14.91 -5.15 1.60
C SER A 371 -14.94 -5.28 0.08
N VAL A 372 -16.12 -5.45 -0.49
CA VAL A 372 -16.31 -5.51 -1.95
C VAL A 372 -17.18 -4.36 -2.41
N ILE A 373 -16.71 -3.61 -3.38
CA ILE A 373 -17.42 -2.48 -4.01
C ILE A 373 -17.68 -2.82 -5.46
N ASP A 374 -18.93 -2.74 -5.91
CA ASP A 374 -19.29 -2.88 -7.32
C ASP A 374 -19.12 -1.54 -8.05
N LEU A 375 -18.27 -1.52 -9.05
CA LEU A 375 -18.00 -0.35 -9.89
C LEU A 375 -18.79 -0.37 -11.20
N SER A 376 -19.65 -1.37 -11.41
CA SER A 376 -20.38 -1.63 -12.67
C SER A 376 -21.31 -0.50 -12.97
N GLY A 377 -21.50 0.46 -13.24
CA GLY A 377 -22.45 1.57 -13.45
C GLY A 377 -21.83 2.94 -13.20
N ILE A 378 -20.54 2.95 -12.83
CA ILE A 378 -19.83 4.20 -12.60
C ILE A 378 -19.05 4.60 -13.85
N ASP A 379 -19.40 5.74 -14.44
CA ASP A 379 -18.66 6.33 -15.58
C ASP A 379 -17.53 7.21 -15.07
N PHE A 380 -16.36 6.58 -14.81
CA PHE A 380 -15.17 7.30 -14.37
C PHE A 380 -14.64 8.28 -15.42
N ASP A 381 -14.86 8.02 -16.73
CA ASP A 381 -14.42 8.92 -17.78
C ASP A 381 -15.20 10.25 -17.75
N ALA A 382 -16.46 10.22 -17.36
CA ALA A 382 -17.25 11.43 -17.15
C ALA A 382 -16.91 12.14 -15.82
N LEU A 383 -16.70 11.36 -14.75
CA LEU A 383 -16.45 11.89 -13.40
C LEU A 383 -15.06 12.51 -13.23
N LEU A 384 -14.05 11.99 -13.93
CA LEU A 384 -12.64 12.34 -13.77
C LEU A 384 -12.10 13.29 -14.85
N LYS A 385 -12.98 13.81 -15.72
CA LYS A 385 -12.64 14.86 -16.71
C LYS A 385 -12.26 16.18 -16.07
#